data_716609b5a99d1e13dcf27df29c279cce
#
_entry.id   716609b5a99d1e13dcf27df29c279cce
#
_cell.length_a   1.000
_cell.length_b   1.000
_cell.length_c   1.000
_cell.angle_alpha   90.00
_cell.angle_beta   90.00
_cell.angle_gamma   90.00
#
_symmetry.space_group_name_H-M   'P 1'
#
loop_
_entity.id
_entity.type
_entity.pdbx_description
1 polymer ?
#
loop_
_entity_poly.entity_id
_entity_poly.type
_entity_poly.pdbx_seq_one_letter_code
_entity_poly.pdbx_strand_id
1 'polypeptide(L)'
;MKKLKMKYMAMAVMVLGIATVSFFACRFTKENKDSNIYGVDLSHHNCVEDWDQVTASFVYLKATEGATHQDETFKRFAHNAQKRGILVGAYLFMTTSSSSEEQFQNFHQATAGIKMDLIPVIDIERQTKGYKVSGNELRKRVRVFVNLCKKHYGKNPIIYCSQPFYTKNFLGHFNDCQYWCGDVNAPVVLYHAIHQKTIKKVAGIKGNVDYNILNCKLKEIQL
;
A
#
# COMPACT_ATOMS: atom_id res chain seq x y z
N MET A 1 -51.18 23.80 4.21
CA MET A 1 -50.72 22.41 4.38
C MET A 1 -49.48 22.04 3.49
N LYS A 2 -49.43 22.40 2.20
CA LYS A 2 -48.27 22.05 1.34
C LYS A 2 -46.93 22.68 1.76
N LYS A 3 -46.89 23.96 2.22
CA LYS A 3 -45.65 24.62 2.69
C LYS A 3 -45.04 24.01 3.96
N LEU A 4 -45.90 23.45 4.84
CA LEU A 4 -45.43 22.83 6.08
C LEU A 4 -44.78 21.48 5.81
N LYS A 5 -45.38 20.65 4.90
CA LYS A 5 -44.78 19.37 4.47
C LYS A 5 -43.42 19.53 3.78
N MET A 6 -43.24 20.60 3.00
CA MET A 6 -41.95 20.90 2.34
C MET A 6 -40.83 21.28 3.33
N LYS A 7 -41.17 22.02 4.43
CA LYS A 7 -40.20 22.33 5.49
C LYS A 7 -39.74 21.09 6.25
N TYR A 8 -40.59 20.17 6.55
CA TYR A 8 -40.21 18.91 7.24
C TYR A 8 -39.45 17.95 6.33
N MET A 9 -39.76 17.94 5.02
CA MET A 9 -38.99 17.15 4.05
C MET A 9 -37.56 17.68 3.85
N ALA A 10 -37.38 19.02 3.81
CA ALA A 10 -36.08 19.67 3.74
C ALA A 10 -35.25 19.44 5.03
N MET A 11 -35.90 19.48 6.21
CA MET A 11 -35.27 19.19 7.49
C MET A 11 -34.86 17.70 7.63
N ALA A 12 -35.70 16.78 7.15
CA ALA A 12 -35.39 15.35 7.17
C ALA A 12 -34.19 15.00 6.25
N VAL A 13 -34.08 15.63 5.07
CA VAL A 13 -32.95 15.46 4.15
C VAL A 13 -31.68 16.06 4.74
N MET A 14 -31.76 17.19 5.45
CA MET A 14 -30.62 17.82 6.11
C MET A 14 -30.11 16.99 7.30
N VAL A 15 -31.01 16.38 8.08
CA VAL A 15 -30.64 15.50 9.20
C VAL A 15 -30.05 14.18 8.71
N LEU A 16 -30.56 13.60 7.59
CA LEU A 16 -29.93 12.42 6.97
C LEU A 16 -28.56 12.73 6.36
N GLY A 17 -28.40 13.91 5.75
CA GLY A 17 -27.10 14.36 5.21
C GLY A 17 -26.04 14.53 6.31
N ILE A 18 -26.42 15.13 7.46
CA ILE A 18 -25.52 15.31 8.60
C ILE A 18 -25.19 13.96 9.27
N ALA A 19 -26.16 13.04 9.37
CA ALA A 19 -25.94 11.71 9.93
C ALA A 19 -25.00 10.86 9.06
N THR A 20 -25.11 10.94 7.73
CA THR A 20 -24.21 10.23 6.81
C THR A 20 -22.80 10.80 6.81
N VAL A 21 -22.65 12.12 6.86
CA VAL A 21 -21.32 12.78 6.98
C VAL A 21 -20.69 12.48 8.35
N SER A 22 -21.46 12.47 9.44
CA SER A 22 -20.98 12.11 10.78
C SER A 22 -20.62 10.63 10.88
N PHE A 23 -21.34 9.74 10.21
CA PHE A 23 -21.03 8.30 10.17
C PHE A 23 -19.77 8.01 9.34
N PHE A 24 -19.56 8.76 8.26
CA PHE A 24 -18.31 8.71 7.49
C PHE A 24 -17.14 9.34 8.26
N ALA A 25 -17.33 10.50 8.90
CA ALA A 25 -16.31 11.16 9.73
C ALA A 25 -15.92 10.31 10.97
N CYS A 26 -16.88 9.60 11.59
CA CYS A 26 -16.60 8.76 12.76
C CYS A 26 -15.82 7.47 12.42
N ARG A 27 -15.75 7.07 11.14
CA ARG A 27 -14.84 6.01 10.68
C ARG A 27 -13.40 6.48 10.55
N PHE A 28 -13.18 7.80 10.47
CA PHE A 28 -11.85 8.41 10.24
C PHE A 28 -11.07 8.72 11.53
N THR A 29 -11.68 8.57 12.72
CA THR A 29 -11.03 8.97 13.99
C THR A 29 -10.82 7.83 14.99
N LYS A 30 -10.90 6.57 14.59
CA LYS A 30 -10.48 5.49 15.47
C LYS A 30 -8.96 5.32 15.34
N GLU A 31 -8.21 6.23 15.99
CA GLU A 31 -6.81 5.98 16.33
C GLU A 31 -6.74 4.63 17.05
N ASN A 32 -6.22 3.64 16.36
CA ASN A 32 -5.96 2.34 16.95
C ASN A 32 -4.81 2.50 17.94
N LYS A 33 -5.03 2.12 19.17
CA LYS A 33 -4.04 2.05 20.27
C LYS A 33 -2.88 1.05 20.03
N ASP A 34 -2.80 0.42 18.86
CA ASP A 34 -1.66 -0.39 18.40
C ASP A 34 -0.60 0.48 17.69
N SER A 35 -0.51 1.77 18.04
CA SER A 35 0.31 2.81 17.39
C SER A 35 1.84 2.64 17.50
N ASN A 36 2.33 1.45 17.83
CA ASN A 36 3.76 1.14 17.90
C ASN A 36 4.22 0.10 16.85
N ILE A 37 3.34 -0.39 15.99
CA ILE A 37 3.75 -1.34 14.96
C ILE A 37 4.36 -0.55 13.80
N TYR A 38 5.66 -0.69 13.62
CA TYR A 38 6.34 -0.09 12.48
C TYR A 38 7.02 -1.13 11.61
N GLY A 39 7.19 -0.77 10.35
CA GLY A 39 7.96 -1.52 9.38
C GLY A 39 8.92 -0.64 8.60
N VAL A 40 9.72 -1.28 7.78
CA VAL A 40 10.60 -0.62 6.79
C VAL A 40 10.33 -1.21 5.42
N ASP A 41 10.60 -0.45 4.37
CA ASP A 41 10.66 -1.03 3.04
C ASP A 41 12.09 -0.90 2.49
N LEU A 42 12.52 -1.95 1.79
CA LEU A 42 13.91 -2.13 1.38
C LEU A 42 14.00 -2.66 -0.05
N SER A 43 15.13 -2.34 -0.69
CA SER A 43 15.52 -2.83 -2.01
C SER A 43 17.04 -2.99 -2.07
N HIS A 44 17.58 -3.31 -3.24
CA HIS A 44 19.02 -3.34 -3.49
C HIS A 44 19.74 -2.01 -3.21
N HIS A 45 19.01 -0.90 -3.08
CA HIS A 45 19.59 0.38 -2.68
C HIS A 45 19.94 0.45 -1.19
N ASN A 46 19.44 -0.49 -0.37
CA ASN A 46 19.65 -0.51 1.07
C ASN A 46 20.73 -1.56 1.44
N CYS A 47 21.52 -1.23 2.45
CA CYS A 47 22.50 -2.15 3.02
C CYS A 47 22.08 -2.48 4.45
N VAL A 48 21.65 -3.71 4.69
CA VAL A 48 21.40 -4.23 6.04
C VAL A 48 22.68 -4.88 6.54
N GLU A 49 23.31 -4.25 7.53
CA GLU A 49 24.59 -4.70 8.12
C GLU A 49 24.36 -5.77 9.17
N ASP A 50 23.29 -5.65 9.96
CA ASP A 50 22.98 -6.56 11.05
C ASP A 50 21.46 -6.72 11.26
N TRP A 51 20.91 -7.85 10.85
CA TRP A 51 19.50 -8.17 11.01
C TRP A 51 19.10 -8.39 12.47
N ASP A 52 20.06 -8.69 13.37
CA ASP A 52 19.78 -8.89 14.79
C ASP A 52 19.40 -7.58 15.48
N GLN A 53 19.83 -6.46 14.95
CA GLN A 53 19.50 -5.14 15.46
C GLN A 53 18.23 -4.54 14.83
N VAL A 54 17.69 -5.14 13.77
CA VAL A 54 16.46 -4.63 13.13
C VAL A 54 15.24 -5.02 13.97
N THR A 55 14.60 -4.03 14.59
CA THR A 55 13.45 -4.23 15.49
C THR A 55 12.09 -3.95 14.81
N ALA A 56 12.05 -3.84 13.49
CA ALA A 56 10.82 -3.67 12.73
C ALA A 56 9.90 -4.89 12.90
N SER A 57 8.61 -4.64 13.02
CA SER A 57 7.60 -5.72 13.09
C SER A 57 7.35 -6.36 11.73
N PHE A 58 7.55 -5.61 10.67
CA PHE A 58 7.39 -6.08 9.29
C PHE A 58 8.36 -5.38 8.33
N VAL A 59 8.62 -6.03 7.23
CA VAL A 59 9.39 -5.47 6.12
C VAL A 59 8.69 -5.74 4.80
N TYR A 60 8.61 -4.72 3.94
CA TYR A 60 8.29 -4.89 2.55
C TYR A 60 9.55 -4.81 1.70
N LEU A 61 9.76 -5.80 0.84
CA LEU A 61 10.97 -5.94 0.02
C LEU A 61 10.63 -5.78 -1.45
N LYS A 62 11.43 -4.99 -2.16
CA LYS A 62 11.32 -4.93 -3.63
C LYS A 62 11.58 -6.31 -4.19
N ALA A 63 10.58 -6.87 -4.88
CA ALA A 63 10.76 -8.12 -5.59
C ALA A 63 11.09 -7.86 -7.05
N THR A 64 10.34 -6.92 -7.68
CA THR A 64 10.50 -6.64 -9.12
C THR A 64 10.24 -5.18 -9.46
N GLU A 65 10.69 -4.80 -10.67
CA GLU A 65 10.29 -3.58 -11.36
C GLU A 65 9.91 -3.92 -12.81
N GLY A 66 8.69 -3.55 -13.21
CA GLY A 66 8.19 -3.89 -14.53
C GLY A 66 8.19 -5.40 -14.80
N ALA A 67 8.28 -5.75 -16.09
CA ALA A 67 8.16 -7.14 -16.54
C ALA A 67 9.45 -7.97 -16.47
N THR A 68 10.63 -7.34 -16.26
CA THR A 68 11.91 -8.04 -16.46
C THR A 68 12.89 -7.91 -15.31
N HIS A 69 12.85 -6.82 -14.56
CA HIS A 69 13.80 -6.62 -13.46
C HIS A 69 13.35 -7.38 -12.20
N GLN A 70 14.25 -8.16 -11.61
CA GLN A 70 14.11 -8.78 -10.30
C GLN A 70 15.18 -8.22 -9.37
N ASP A 71 14.78 -7.82 -8.14
CA ASP A 71 15.71 -7.27 -7.17
C ASP A 71 16.61 -8.36 -6.60
N GLU A 72 17.90 -8.21 -6.76
CA GLU A 72 18.93 -9.20 -6.37
C GLU A 72 18.98 -9.47 -4.86
N THR A 73 18.51 -8.52 -4.05
CA THR A 73 18.53 -8.65 -2.58
C THR A 73 17.27 -9.32 -2.03
N PHE A 74 16.19 -9.41 -2.80
CA PHE A 74 14.88 -9.83 -2.33
C PHE A 74 14.92 -11.13 -1.53
N LYS A 75 15.38 -12.22 -2.14
CA LYS A 75 15.38 -13.55 -1.49
C LYS A 75 16.27 -13.59 -0.25
N ARG A 76 17.43 -12.98 -0.33
CA ARG A 76 18.38 -12.92 0.78
C ARG A 76 17.82 -12.12 1.96
N PHE A 77 17.21 -10.96 1.69
CA PHE A 77 16.60 -10.14 2.72
C PHE A 77 15.37 -10.84 3.33
N ALA A 78 14.53 -11.47 2.51
CA ALA A 78 13.38 -12.21 2.99
C ALA A 78 13.79 -13.34 3.97
N HIS A 79 14.76 -14.17 3.61
CA HIS A 79 15.24 -15.22 4.50
C HIS A 79 15.82 -14.68 5.82
N ASN A 80 16.59 -13.59 5.76
CA ASN A 80 17.18 -13.00 6.95
C ASN A 80 16.13 -12.37 7.87
N ALA A 81 15.16 -11.64 7.33
CA ALA A 81 14.06 -11.07 8.08
C ALA A 81 13.21 -12.17 8.77
N GLN A 82 12.87 -13.22 8.04
CA GLN A 82 12.10 -14.36 8.57
C GLN A 82 12.81 -15.10 9.70
N LYS A 83 14.14 -15.27 9.64
CA LYS A 83 14.93 -15.84 10.73
C LYS A 83 14.84 -15.04 12.03
N ARG A 84 14.48 -13.75 11.94
CA ARG A 84 14.28 -12.85 13.10
C ARG A 84 12.81 -12.72 13.51
N GLY A 85 11.89 -13.44 12.85
CA GLY A 85 10.46 -13.33 13.11
C GLY A 85 9.84 -12.04 12.58
N ILE A 86 10.55 -11.29 11.72
CA ILE A 86 10.02 -10.10 11.05
C ILE A 86 9.11 -10.57 9.91
N LEU A 87 7.89 -10.06 9.89
CA LEU A 87 6.92 -10.41 8.85
C LEU A 87 7.34 -9.84 7.50
N VAL A 88 7.31 -10.67 6.46
CA VAL A 88 7.79 -10.32 5.13
C VAL A 88 6.64 -10.15 4.16
N GLY A 89 6.64 -9.02 3.46
CA GLY A 89 5.87 -8.75 2.26
C GLY A 89 6.77 -8.43 1.07
N ALA A 90 6.21 -8.48 -0.11
CA ALA A 90 6.91 -8.11 -1.34
C ALA A 90 6.17 -7.01 -2.07
N TYR A 91 6.91 -6.13 -2.74
CA TYR A 91 6.34 -5.14 -3.64
C TYR A 91 6.90 -5.23 -5.05
N LEU A 92 6.03 -4.90 -6.01
CA LEU A 92 6.37 -4.64 -7.39
C LEU A 92 6.40 -3.13 -7.61
N PHE A 93 7.47 -2.57 -8.16
CA PHE A 93 7.44 -1.24 -8.76
C PHE A 93 6.79 -1.31 -10.15
N MET A 94 5.56 -0.83 -10.24
CA MET A 94 4.76 -0.95 -11.46
C MET A 94 5.15 0.10 -12.49
N THR A 95 5.39 -0.34 -13.72
CA THR A 95 5.71 0.52 -14.86
C THR A 95 4.54 0.57 -15.85
N THR A 96 4.50 1.59 -16.70
CA THR A 96 3.53 1.69 -17.79
C THR A 96 4.06 1.21 -19.13
N SER A 97 5.30 0.69 -19.17
CA SER A 97 5.99 0.22 -20.39
C SER A 97 5.68 -1.22 -20.79
N SER A 98 5.05 -2.00 -19.89
CA SER A 98 4.70 -3.41 -20.13
C SER A 98 3.28 -3.71 -19.63
N SER A 99 2.73 -4.85 -20.00
CA SER A 99 1.42 -5.30 -19.54
C SER A 99 1.43 -5.69 -18.06
N SER A 100 0.27 -5.68 -17.44
CA SER A 100 0.13 -6.08 -16.03
C SER A 100 0.33 -7.58 -15.85
N GLU A 101 -0.01 -8.37 -16.84
CA GLU A 101 0.17 -9.82 -16.86
C GLU A 101 1.66 -10.17 -16.87
N GLU A 102 2.46 -9.52 -17.72
CA GLU A 102 3.91 -9.75 -17.76
C GLU A 102 4.57 -9.32 -16.44
N GLN A 103 4.15 -8.18 -15.89
CA GLN A 103 4.66 -7.71 -14.59
C GLN A 103 4.27 -8.64 -13.46
N PHE A 104 3.04 -9.17 -13.45
CA PHE A 104 2.62 -10.15 -12.46
C PHE A 104 3.39 -11.47 -12.60
N GLN A 105 3.62 -11.95 -13.82
CA GLN A 105 4.42 -13.15 -14.06
C GLN A 105 5.84 -13.00 -13.52
N ASN A 106 6.49 -11.86 -13.78
CA ASN A 106 7.81 -11.54 -13.24
C ASN A 106 7.80 -11.54 -11.69
N PHE A 107 6.80 -10.87 -11.09
CA PHE A 107 6.63 -10.81 -9.64
C PHE A 107 6.42 -12.20 -9.03
N HIS A 108 5.55 -13.00 -9.64
CA HIS A 108 5.29 -14.36 -9.20
C HIS A 108 6.53 -15.25 -9.26
N GLN A 109 7.33 -15.13 -10.31
CA GLN A 109 8.60 -15.86 -10.44
C GLN A 109 9.62 -15.42 -9.39
N ALA A 110 9.76 -14.12 -9.16
CA ALA A 110 10.70 -13.58 -8.18
C ALA A 110 10.36 -14.03 -6.75
N THR A 111 9.06 -14.06 -6.41
CA THR A 111 8.56 -14.44 -5.08
C THR A 111 8.43 -15.95 -4.86
N ALA A 112 8.62 -16.76 -5.91
CA ALA A 112 8.52 -18.21 -5.82
C ALA A 112 9.52 -18.78 -4.80
N GLY A 113 9.00 -19.67 -3.91
CA GLY A 113 9.78 -20.31 -2.85
C GLY A 113 10.01 -19.45 -1.60
N ILE A 114 9.51 -18.20 -1.57
CA ILE A 114 9.50 -17.38 -0.37
C ILE A 114 8.10 -17.40 0.25
N LYS A 115 8.01 -17.78 1.52
CA LYS A 115 6.78 -17.63 2.28
C LYS A 115 6.53 -16.14 2.52
N MET A 116 5.52 -15.57 1.88
CA MET A 116 5.09 -14.23 2.20
C MET A 116 4.09 -14.25 3.36
N ASP A 117 4.32 -13.40 4.37
CA ASP A 117 3.43 -13.26 5.53
C ASP A 117 2.40 -12.16 5.28
N LEU A 118 2.73 -11.20 4.40
CA LEU A 118 1.93 -10.01 4.13
C LEU A 118 1.42 -10.01 2.69
N ILE A 119 0.26 -9.37 2.49
CA ILE A 119 -0.32 -9.19 1.16
C ILE A 119 0.62 -8.39 0.25
N PRO A 120 0.70 -8.71 -1.06
CA PRO A 120 1.56 -7.99 -2.00
C PRO A 120 1.25 -6.51 -2.09
N VAL A 121 2.23 -5.72 -2.53
CA VAL A 121 2.07 -4.28 -2.78
C VAL A 121 2.32 -3.97 -4.25
N ILE A 122 1.44 -3.15 -4.83
CA ILE A 122 1.67 -2.45 -6.10
C ILE A 122 2.19 -1.07 -5.74
N ASP A 123 3.44 -0.80 -6.03
CA ASP A 123 4.04 0.52 -5.92
C ASP A 123 3.93 1.22 -7.27
N ILE A 124 3.12 2.29 -7.34
CA ILE A 124 2.91 3.07 -8.55
C ILE A 124 2.90 4.57 -8.26
N GLU A 125 4.03 5.20 -8.45
CA GLU A 125 4.23 6.62 -8.12
C GLU A 125 4.13 7.53 -9.33
N ARG A 126 4.46 7.03 -10.50
CA ARG A 126 4.51 7.78 -11.75
C ARG A 126 4.37 6.87 -12.96
N GLN A 127 4.00 7.48 -14.07
CA GLN A 127 4.04 6.78 -15.35
C GLN A 127 5.45 6.80 -15.94
N THR A 128 5.83 5.72 -16.60
CA THR A 128 7.13 5.59 -17.25
C THR A 128 7.29 6.65 -18.35
N LYS A 129 8.46 7.30 -18.40
CA LYS A 129 8.77 8.29 -19.44
C LYS A 129 8.67 7.64 -20.83
N GLY A 130 7.95 8.28 -21.75
CA GLY A 130 7.72 7.75 -23.10
C GLY A 130 6.55 6.76 -23.21
N TYR A 131 5.98 6.28 -22.09
CA TYR A 131 4.88 5.30 -22.07
C TYR A 131 3.68 5.81 -21.24
N LYS A 132 3.27 7.05 -21.50
CA LYS A 132 2.12 7.64 -20.82
C LYS A 132 0.82 7.04 -21.35
N VAL A 133 -0.07 6.71 -20.43
CA VAL A 133 -1.41 6.21 -20.69
C VAL A 133 -2.46 7.13 -20.06
N SER A 134 -3.70 7.06 -20.52
CA SER A 134 -4.82 7.79 -19.90
C SER A 134 -5.07 7.26 -18.47
N GLY A 135 -5.72 8.06 -17.61
CA GLY A 135 -6.11 7.61 -16.28
C GLY A 135 -7.02 6.37 -16.31
N ASN A 136 -7.90 6.26 -17.31
CA ASN A 136 -8.75 5.07 -17.49
C ASN A 136 -7.91 3.83 -17.83
N GLU A 137 -6.94 3.96 -18.71
CA GLU A 137 -6.06 2.86 -19.07
C GLU A 137 -5.18 2.45 -17.88
N LEU A 138 -4.65 3.43 -17.13
CA LEU A 138 -3.89 3.15 -15.91
C LEU A 138 -4.71 2.35 -14.90
N ARG A 139 -5.96 2.75 -14.66
CA ARG A 139 -6.87 2.02 -13.77
C ARG A 139 -7.15 0.59 -14.25
N LYS A 140 -7.36 0.40 -15.56
CA LYS A 140 -7.54 -0.94 -16.13
C LYS A 140 -6.33 -1.83 -15.86
N ARG A 141 -5.12 -1.32 -16.09
CA ARG A 141 -3.88 -2.07 -15.84
C ARG A 141 -3.71 -2.43 -14.37
N VAL A 142 -3.89 -1.47 -13.46
CA VAL A 142 -3.83 -1.74 -12.01
C VAL A 142 -4.89 -2.77 -11.63
N ARG A 143 -6.12 -2.68 -12.16
CA ARG A 143 -7.20 -3.64 -11.87
C ARG A 143 -6.87 -5.06 -12.34
N VAL A 144 -6.22 -5.21 -13.48
CA VAL A 144 -5.74 -6.52 -13.95
C VAL A 144 -4.77 -7.13 -12.95
N PHE A 145 -3.77 -6.37 -12.49
CA PHE A 145 -2.82 -6.85 -11.50
C PHE A 145 -3.49 -7.18 -10.16
N VAL A 146 -4.43 -6.37 -9.69
CA VAL A 146 -5.24 -6.62 -8.48
C VAL A 146 -5.97 -7.96 -8.59
N ASN A 147 -6.62 -8.23 -9.73
CA ASN A 147 -7.36 -9.48 -9.95
C ASN A 147 -6.42 -10.70 -9.98
N LEU A 148 -5.24 -10.57 -10.57
CA LEU A 148 -4.22 -11.62 -10.58
C LEU A 148 -3.70 -11.91 -9.16
N CYS A 149 -3.43 -10.87 -8.36
CA CYS A 149 -3.06 -11.02 -6.95
C CYS A 149 -4.17 -11.73 -6.17
N LYS A 150 -5.42 -11.28 -6.31
CA LYS A 150 -6.56 -11.91 -5.63
C LYS A 150 -6.73 -13.38 -6.00
N LYS A 151 -6.58 -13.70 -7.29
CA LYS A 151 -6.66 -15.08 -7.78
C LYS A 151 -5.56 -15.97 -7.19
N HIS A 152 -4.34 -15.44 -7.06
CA HIS A 152 -3.17 -16.22 -6.65
C HIS A 152 -2.99 -16.27 -5.13
N TYR A 153 -3.15 -15.12 -4.44
CA TYR A 153 -2.90 -14.98 -2.99
C TYR A 153 -4.19 -14.98 -2.15
N GLY A 154 -5.37 -15.02 -2.78
CA GLY A 154 -6.66 -14.98 -2.08
C GLY A 154 -7.07 -13.59 -1.58
N LYS A 155 -6.21 -12.58 -1.69
CA LYS A 155 -6.41 -11.21 -1.22
C LYS A 155 -6.05 -10.17 -2.27
N ASN A 156 -6.71 -9.02 -2.20
CA ASN A 156 -6.31 -7.86 -3.01
C ASN A 156 -4.98 -7.30 -2.48
N PRO A 157 -4.11 -6.79 -3.35
CA PRO A 157 -2.87 -6.14 -2.93
C PRO A 157 -3.13 -4.78 -2.26
N ILE A 158 -2.11 -4.26 -1.57
CA ILE A 158 -2.05 -2.86 -1.17
C ILE A 158 -1.62 -2.03 -2.37
N ILE A 159 -2.18 -0.82 -2.51
CA ILE A 159 -1.72 0.17 -3.49
C ILE A 159 -0.88 1.20 -2.76
N TYR A 160 0.41 1.30 -3.10
CA TYR A 160 1.31 2.34 -2.62
C TYR A 160 1.46 3.44 -3.66
N CYS A 161 1.25 4.67 -3.24
CA CYS A 161 1.59 5.89 -3.97
C CYS A 161 1.43 7.13 -3.08
N SER A 162 1.81 8.31 -3.58
CA SER A 162 1.51 9.58 -2.92
C SER A 162 0.00 9.88 -2.94
N GLN A 163 -0.49 10.62 -1.95
CA GLN A 163 -1.89 11.02 -1.84
C GLN A 163 -2.38 11.83 -3.05
N PRO A 164 -1.62 12.80 -3.61
CA PRO A 164 -2.02 13.49 -4.83
C PRO A 164 -2.19 12.53 -6.02
N PHE A 165 -1.29 11.54 -6.15
CA PHE A 165 -1.39 10.55 -7.22
C PHE A 165 -2.61 9.64 -7.03
N TYR A 166 -2.87 9.18 -5.80
CA TYR A 166 -4.04 8.38 -5.45
C TYR A 166 -5.35 9.13 -5.73
N THR A 167 -5.45 10.37 -5.24
CA THR A 167 -6.64 11.21 -5.42
C THR A 167 -6.96 11.42 -6.89
N LYS A 168 -5.93 11.71 -7.70
CA LYS A 168 -6.08 11.97 -9.13
C LYS A 168 -6.49 10.73 -9.92
N ASN A 169 -5.93 9.57 -9.59
CA ASN A 169 -6.01 8.38 -10.45
C ASN A 169 -6.91 7.27 -9.89
N PHE A 170 -7.00 7.10 -8.56
CA PHE A 170 -7.54 5.90 -7.94
C PHE A 170 -8.70 6.14 -6.97
N LEU A 171 -8.93 7.37 -6.51
CA LEU A 171 -9.99 7.67 -5.57
C LEU A 171 -11.35 7.22 -6.12
N GLY A 172 -12.09 6.43 -5.32
CA GLY A 172 -13.38 5.86 -5.70
C GLY A 172 -13.33 4.63 -6.61
N HIS A 173 -12.14 4.20 -7.07
CA HIS A 173 -11.97 3.08 -8.01
C HIS A 173 -11.40 1.80 -7.38
N PHE A 174 -10.72 1.90 -6.23
CA PHE A 174 -10.03 0.79 -5.57
C PHE A 174 -10.39 0.68 -4.08
N ASN A 175 -11.67 0.90 -3.75
CA ASN A 175 -12.18 0.81 -2.37
C ASN A 175 -12.08 -0.60 -1.78
N ASP A 176 -11.81 -1.59 -2.61
CA ASP A 176 -11.59 -2.98 -2.26
C ASP A 176 -10.10 -3.33 -1.99
N CYS A 177 -9.20 -2.34 -2.17
CA CYS A 177 -7.78 -2.46 -1.85
C CYS A 177 -7.42 -1.61 -0.63
N GLN A 178 -6.42 -2.04 0.13
CA GLN A 178 -5.80 -1.20 1.13
C GLN A 178 -4.92 -0.14 0.45
N TYR A 179 -4.76 1.01 1.09
CA TYR A 179 -3.89 2.08 0.61
C TYR A 179 -2.70 2.27 1.54
N TRP A 180 -1.51 2.37 0.97
CA TRP A 180 -0.28 2.77 1.65
C TRP A 180 0.13 4.15 1.13
N CYS A 181 0.11 5.14 2.02
CA CYS A 181 0.45 6.51 1.68
C CYS A 181 1.97 6.72 1.69
N GLY A 182 2.51 7.14 0.55
CA GLY A 182 3.94 7.43 0.34
C GLY A 182 4.35 8.87 0.64
N ASP A 183 3.48 9.72 1.22
CA ASP A 183 3.80 11.12 1.50
C ASP A 183 4.54 11.26 2.84
N VAL A 184 5.85 11.39 2.76
CA VAL A 184 6.74 11.55 3.92
C VAL A 184 6.53 12.91 4.58
N ASN A 185 6.33 12.91 5.91
CA ASN A 185 6.16 14.12 6.75
C ASN A 185 5.01 15.04 6.34
N ALA A 186 4.11 14.60 5.48
CA ALA A 186 2.95 15.36 5.05
C ALA A 186 1.67 14.97 5.81
N PRO A 187 0.71 15.89 6.00
CA PRO A 187 -0.61 15.54 6.50
C PRO A 187 -1.33 14.61 5.52
N VAL A 188 -1.84 13.48 6.01
CA VAL A 188 -2.63 12.56 5.20
C VAL A 188 -4.09 12.65 5.62
N VAL A 189 -4.96 12.95 4.66
CA VAL A 189 -6.40 13.11 4.89
C VAL A 189 -7.22 11.90 4.44
N LEU A 190 -6.64 11.03 3.58
CA LEU A 190 -7.31 9.80 3.15
C LEU A 190 -7.01 8.68 4.16
N TYR A 191 -8.00 7.79 4.37
CA TYR A 191 -7.75 6.56 5.10
C TYR A 191 -6.66 5.74 4.40
N HIS A 192 -5.71 5.24 5.17
CA HIS A 192 -4.59 4.43 4.70
C HIS A 192 -4.22 3.38 5.76
N ALA A 193 -3.91 2.18 5.29
CA ALA A 193 -3.50 1.08 6.17
C ALA A 193 -2.06 1.25 6.65
N ILE A 194 -1.18 1.77 5.80
CA ILE A 194 0.23 2.03 6.10
C ILE A 194 0.56 3.46 5.67
N HIS A 195 1.40 4.13 6.45
CA HIS A 195 1.94 5.46 6.14
C HIS A 195 3.46 5.42 6.15
N GLN A 196 4.10 5.76 5.05
CA GLN A 196 5.53 6.08 5.01
C GLN A 196 5.75 7.42 5.69
N LYS A 197 5.94 7.34 7.02
CA LYS A 197 5.84 8.50 7.92
C LYS A 197 7.05 9.41 7.81
N THR A 198 8.23 8.84 7.66
CA THR A 198 9.49 9.59 7.63
C THR A 198 10.61 8.71 7.07
N ILE A 199 11.74 9.33 6.78
CA ILE A 199 12.98 8.65 6.43
C ILE A 199 13.96 8.88 7.57
N LYS A 200 14.45 7.81 8.19
CA LYS A 200 15.34 7.90 9.36
C LYS A 200 16.28 6.71 9.47
N LYS A 201 17.26 6.81 10.38
CA LYS A 201 18.12 5.68 10.75
C LYS A 201 17.32 4.63 11.53
N VAL A 202 17.53 3.38 11.17
CA VAL A 202 17.05 2.19 11.90
C VAL A 202 18.26 1.33 12.23
N ALA A 203 18.36 0.84 13.46
CA ALA A 203 19.49 0.01 13.89
C ALA A 203 19.64 -1.21 12.98
N GLY A 204 20.87 -1.58 12.65
CA GLY A 204 21.18 -2.69 11.76
C GLY A 204 21.10 -2.34 10.25
N ILE A 205 20.64 -1.13 9.89
CA ILE A 205 20.56 -0.69 8.49
C ILE A 205 21.44 0.53 8.29
N LYS A 206 22.32 0.47 7.29
CA LYS A 206 23.23 1.56 6.95
C LYS A 206 22.47 2.71 6.30
N GLY A 207 22.71 3.93 6.79
CA GLY A 207 22.09 5.14 6.26
C GLY A 207 20.65 5.35 6.79
N ASN A 208 19.87 6.09 6.02
CA ASN A 208 18.47 6.32 6.31
C ASN A 208 17.61 5.34 5.50
N VAL A 209 16.47 4.97 6.04
CA VAL A 209 15.51 4.03 5.44
C VAL A 209 14.10 4.54 5.62
N ASP A 210 13.22 4.16 4.72
CA ASP A 210 11.80 4.46 4.78
C ASP A 210 11.18 3.80 6.01
N TYR A 211 10.54 4.64 6.84
CA TYR A 211 9.95 4.24 8.11
C TYR A 211 8.42 4.32 8.03
N ASN A 212 7.79 3.18 8.19
CA ASN A 212 6.37 2.99 7.94
C ASN A 212 5.61 2.70 9.22
N ILE A 213 4.49 3.37 9.41
CA ILE A 213 3.57 3.14 10.53
C ILE A 213 2.34 2.41 10.05
N LEU A 214 1.95 1.37 10.77
CA LEU A 214 0.72 0.64 10.53
C LEU A 214 -0.46 1.37 11.20
N ASN A 215 -1.50 1.70 10.44
CA ASN A 215 -2.70 2.40 10.89
C ASN A 215 -3.96 1.52 10.90
N CYS A 216 -3.81 0.23 10.60
CA CYS A 216 -4.87 -0.78 10.71
C CYS A 216 -4.42 -1.93 11.61
N LYS A 217 -5.25 -2.93 11.80
CA LYS A 217 -4.82 -4.14 12.51
C LYS A 217 -3.88 -4.96 11.63
N LEU A 218 -2.80 -5.48 12.20
CA LEU A 218 -1.80 -6.27 11.47
C LEU A 218 -2.43 -7.39 10.62
N LYS A 219 -3.44 -8.08 11.15
CA LYS A 219 -4.19 -9.12 10.43
C LYS A 219 -4.86 -8.66 9.13
N GLU A 220 -5.06 -7.36 8.96
CA GLU A 220 -5.69 -6.81 7.75
C GLU A 220 -4.72 -6.74 6.56
N ILE A 221 -3.42 -6.79 6.83
CA ILE A 221 -2.35 -6.83 5.82
C ILE A 221 -1.64 -8.19 5.74
N GLN A 222 -2.03 -9.18 6.55
CA GLN A 222 -1.47 -10.54 6.48
C GLN A 222 -2.17 -11.38 5.40
N LEU A 223 -1.43 -12.33 4.80
CA LEU A 223 -1.92 -13.37 3.90
C LEU A 223 -2.65 -14.49 4.64
#